data_bea2b0599ecf75adbac18a5ead295b7f
#
_entry.id   bea2b0599ecf75adbac18a5ead295b7f
#
_cell.length_a   1.000
_cell.length_b   1.000
_cell.length_c   1.000
_cell.angle_alpha   90.00
_cell.angle_beta   90.00
_cell.angle_gamma   90.00
#
_symmetry.space_group_name_H-M   'P 1'
#
loop_
_entity.id
_entity.type
_entity.pdbx_description
1 polymer ?
#
loop_
_entity_poly.entity_id
_entity_poly.type
_entity_poly.pdbx_seq_one_letter_code
_entity_poly.pdbx_strand_id
1 'polypeptide(L)'
;MSFVTTQPEALSSAATALGGIGLSFSAQNAAASAPTTGVVPAAADEVSALTAAQFAAHAQLYQVVAAQAAAIHEQFVNTLATSSGSYAATEAANAAAAG
;
A
#
# COMPACT_ATOMS: atom_id res chain seq x y z
N MET A 1 -23.60 -6.95 31.08
CA MET A 1 -23.62 -7.66 29.80
C MET A 1 -23.24 -6.69 28.68
N SER A 2 -22.37 -7.12 27.78
CA SER A 2 -22.07 -6.38 26.57
C SER A 2 -22.90 -6.90 25.41
N PHE A 3 -23.61 -6.00 24.74
CA PHE A 3 -24.40 -6.35 23.55
C PHE A 3 -23.64 -6.03 22.25
N VAL A 4 -22.47 -5.46 22.38
CA VAL A 4 -21.61 -5.09 21.24
C VAL A 4 -20.28 -5.83 21.40
N THR A 5 -19.92 -6.57 20.37
CA THR A 5 -18.65 -7.26 20.30
C THR A 5 -17.94 -6.86 19.01
N THR A 6 -16.62 -6.92 19.01
CA THR A 6 -15.78 -6.70 17.84
C THR A 6 -15.30 -8.01 17.26
N GLN A 7 -14.73 -7.94 16.05
CA GLN A 7 -14.14 -9.09 15.35
C GLN A 7 -12.66 -8.81 15.09
N PRO A 8 -11.79 -8.95 16.11
CA PRO A 8 -10.37 -8.62 15.96
C PRO A 8 -9.68 -9.45 14.87
N GLU A 9 -10.09 -10.70 14.71
CA GLU A 9 -9.55 -11.59 13.68
C GLU A 9 -9.84 -11.09 12.27
N ALA A 10 -10.99 -10.45 12.05
CA ALA A 10 -11.34 -9.85 10.77
C ALA A 10 -10.42 -8.65 10.45
N LEU A 11 -10.10 -7.83 11.45
CA LEU A 11 -9.13 -6.73 11.31
C LEU A 11 -7.73 -7.25 11.01
N SER A 12 -7.31 -8.30 11.72
CA SER A 12 -6.01 -8.95 11.51
C SER A 12 -5.91 -9.54 10.10
N SER A 13 -6.94 -10.22 9.64
CA SER A 13 -7.01 -10.78 8.28
C SER A 13 -6.98 -9.70 7.22
N ALA A 14 -7.67 -8.57 7.44
CA ALA A 14 -7.66 -7.44 6.54
C ALA A 14 -6.26 -6.80 6.47
N ALA A 15 -5.58 -6.64 7.61
CA ALA A 15 -4.20 -6.14 7.67
C ALA A 15 -3.25 -7.04 6.88
N THR A 16 -3.36 -8.35 7.03
CA THR A 16 -2.54 -9.32 6.29
C THR A 16 -2.81 -9.24 4.78
N ALA A 17 -4.07 -9.18 4.38
CA ALA A 17 -4.45 -9.05 2.97
C ALA A 17 -3.92 -7.75 2.35
N LEU A 18 -4.07 -6.63 3.04
CA LEU A 18 -3.55 -5.33 2.60
C LEU A 18 -2.02 -5.31 2.52
N GLY A 19 -1.34 -5.97 3.46
CA GLY A 19 0.11 -6.14 3.42
C GLY A 19 0.56 -6.88 2.17
N GLY A 20 -0.13 -7.96 1.81
CA GLY A 20 0.12 -8.73 0.58
C GLY A 20 -0.12 -7.91 -0.69
N ILE A 21 -1.18 -7.12 -0.73
CA ILE A 21 -1.47 -6.19 -1.84
C ILE A 21 -0.34 -5.16 -1.97
N GLY A 22 0.12 -4.59 -0.87
CA GLY A 22 1.22 -3.63 -0.84
C GLY A 22 2.52 -4.20 -1.41
N LEU A 23 2.88 -5.41 -1.03
CA LEU A 23 4.06 -6.11 -1.55
C LEU A 23 3.96 -6.35 -3.05
N SER A 24 2.82 -6.85 -3.52
CA SER A 24 2.57 -7.08 -4.95
C SER A 24 2.63 -5.77 -5.75
N PHE A 25 2.02 -4.72 -5.24
CA PHE A 25 2.02 -3.41 -5.89
C PHE A 25 3.43 -2.81 -5.98
N SER A 26 4.22 -2.91 -4.91
CA SER A 26 5.61 -2.46 -4.89
C SER A 26 6.47 -3.21 -5.89
N ALA A 27 6.29 -4.53 -6.00
CA ALA A 27 7.01 -5.35 -6.98
C ALA A 27 6.68 -4.94 -8.41
N GLN A 28 5.41 -4.68 -8.72
CA GLN A 28 4.96 -4.24 -10.03
C GLN A 28 5.48 -2.83 -10.36
N ASN A 29 5.48 -1.92 -9.40
CA ASN A 29 6.06 -0.57 -9.57
C ASN A 29 7.57 -0.63 -9.84
N ALA A 30 8.28 -1.51 -9.15
CA ALA A 30 9.70 -1.72 -9.39
C ALA A 30 9.95 -2.28 -10.81
N ALA A 31 9.15 -3.26 -11.24
CA ALA A 31 9.25 -3.83 -12.57
C ALA A 31 8.93 -2.80 -13.67
N ALA A 32 8.00 -1.88 -13.42
CA ALA A 32 7.62 -0.83 -14.36
C ALA A 32 8.64 0.31 -14.43
N SER A 33 9.53 0.45 -13.46
CA SER A 33 10.43 1.61 -13.34
C SER A 33 11.33 1.78 -14.56
N ALA A 34 12.14 0.78 -14.89
CA ALA A 34 13.09 0.87 -16.01
C ALA A 34 12.40 1.11 -17.36
N PRO A 35 11.37 0.34 -17.77
CA PRO A 35 10.75 0.55 -19.07
C PRO A 35 10.00 1.88 -19.20
N THR A 36 9.50 2.45 -18.11
CA THR A 36 8.76 3.71 -18.17
C THR A 36 9.62 4.96 -18.02
N THR A 37 10.76 4.85 -17.33
CA THR A 37 11.73 5.97 -17.21
C THR A 37 12.73 5.99 -18.35
N GLY A 38 12.94 4.88 -19.04
CA GLY A 38 13.86 4.74 -20.17
C GLY A 38 13.16 4.64 -21.52
N VAL A 39 12.10 5.44 -21.74
CA VAL A 39 11.35 5.42 -22.99
C VAL A 39 12.24 5.88 -24.16
N VAL A 40 12.31 5.04 -25.20
CA VAL A 40 13.05 5.36 -26.43
C VAL A 40 12.15 6.17 -27.37
N PRO A 41 12.66 7.28 -27.98
CA PRO A 41 11.89 8.01 -28.97
C PRO A 41 11.42 7.13 -30.12
N ALA A 42 10.21 7.37 -30.61
CA ALA A 42 9.62 6.60 -31.71
C ALA A 42 10.31 6.82 -33.04
N ALA A 43 10.94 7.98 -33.22
CA ALA A 43 11.70 8.36 -34.44
C ALA A 43 12.83 9.32 -34.08
N ALA A 44 13.72 9.56 -35.03
CA ALA A 44 14.88 10.45 -34.87
C ALA A 44 14.53 11.92 -35.12
N ASP A 45 13.38 12.35 -34.68
CA ASP A 45 12.93 13.76 -34.79
C ASP A 45 12.77 14.40 -33.40
N GLU A 46 12.74 15.74 -33.41
CA GLU A 46 12.67 16.51 -32.16
C GLU A 46 11.37 16.29 -31.39
N VAL A 47 10.25 16.11 -32.07
CA VAL A 47 8.94 15.89 -31.43
C VAL A 47 8.94 14.54 -30.71
N SER A 48 9.46 13.49 -31.36
CA SER A 48 9.57 12.16 -30.75
C SER A 48 10.49 12.19 -29.53
N ALA A 49 11.61 12.92 -29.60
CA ALA A 49 12.54 13.06 -28.48
C ALA A 49 11.88 13.78 -27.29
N LEU A 50 11.17 14.89 -27.53
CA LEU A 50 10.45 15.63 -26.49
C LEU A 50 9.32 14.82 -25.87
N THR A 51 8.59 14.06 -26.69
CA THR A 51 7.52 13.18 -26.21
C THR A 51 8.08 12.10 -25.29
N ALA A 52 9.16 11.43 -25.68
CA ALA A 52 9.82 10.43 -24.85
C ALA A 52 10.32 11.02 -23.52
N ALA A 53 10.91 12.23 -23.56
CA ALA A 53 11.35 12.92 -22.36
C ALA A 53 10.20 13.26 -21.40
N GLN A 54 9.04 13.66 -21.92
CA GLN A 54 7.85 13.92 -21.10
C GLN A 54 7.32 12.64 -20.42
N PHE A 55 7.26 11.54 -21.14
CA PHE A 55 6.88 10.25 -20.55
C PHE A 55 7.86 9.81 -19.46
N ALA A 56 9.15 9.94 -19.71
CA ALA A 56 10.18 9.58 -18.73
C ALA A 56 10.10 10.47 -17.47
N ALA A 57 9.92 11.77 -17.62
CA ALA A 57 9.75 12.68 -16.50
C ALA A 57 8.50 12.37 -15.67
N HIS A 58 7.39 12.09 -16.33
CA HIS A 58 6.15 11.65 -15.65
C HIS A 58 6.35 10.35 -14.89
N ALA A 59 7.02 9.39 -15.49
CA ALA A 59 7.32 8.11 -14.84
C ALA A 59 8.22 8.26 -13.61
N GLN A 60 9.19 9.17 -13.65
CA GLN A 60 10.03 9.50 -12.48
C GLN A 60 9.21 10.08 -11.33
N LEU A 61 8.30 11.02 -11.62
CA LEU A 61 7.38 11.57 -10.63
C LEU A 61 6.45 10.49 -10.06
N TYR A 62 5.96 9.60 -10.91
CA TYR A 62 5.16 8.46 -10.48
C TYR A 62 5.91 7.60 -9.46
N GLN A 63 7.19 7.29 -9.69
CA GLN A 63 7.98 6.49 -8.76
C GLN A 63 8.13 7.17 -7.39
N VAL A 64 8.29 8.50 -7.36
CA VAL A 64 8.34 9.25 -6.11
C VAL A 64 7.01 9.16 -5.36
N VAL A 65 5.90 9.40 -6.05
CA VAL A 65 4.55 9.31 -5.45
C VAL A 65 4.24 7.88 -4.99
N ALA A 66 4.62 6.89 -5.80
CA ALA A 66 4.42 5.48 -5.44
C ALA A 66 5.18 5.09 -4.17
N ALA A 67 6.40 5.59 -3.99
CA ALA A 67 7.18 5.36 -2.77
C ALA A 67 6.50 5.98 -1.54
N GLN A 68 5.97 7.20 -1.66
CA GLN A 68 5.23 7.86 -0.58
C GLN A 68 3.93 7.11 -0.27
N ALA A 69 3.21 6.68 -1.29
CA ALA A 69 1.99 5.90 -1.14
C ALA A 69 2.26 4.55 -0.45
N ALA A 70 3.36 3.89 -0.78
CA ALA A 70 3.77 2.64 -0.14
C ALA A 70 4.04 2.83 1.36
N ALA A 71 4.69 3.92 1.74
CA ALA A 71 4.94 4.25 3.16
C ALA A 71 3.63 4.50 3.92
N ILE A 72 2.69 5.23 3.33
CA ILE A 72 1.37 5.49 3.92
C ILE A 72 0.58 4.18 4.04
N HIS A 73 0.61 3.34 3.03
CA HIS A 73 -0.03 2.02 3.04
C HIS A 73 0.51 1.14 4.17
N GLU A 74 1.82 1.10 4.35
CA GLU A 74 2.46 0.35 5.44
C GLU A 74 2.03 0.87 6.81
N GLN A 75 1.98 2.18 7.01
CA GLN A 75 1.47 2.79 8.24
C GLN A 75 0.01 2.38 8.51
N PHE A 76 -0.82 2.37 7.48
CA PHE A 76 -2.21 1.95 7.59
C PHE A 76 -2.32 0.47 8.00
N VAL A 77 -1.56 -0.42 7.36
CA VAL A 77 -1.50 -1.86 7.70
C VAL A 77 -1.08 -2.04 9.16
N ASN A 78 -0.03 -1.36 9.60
CA ASN A 78 0.47 -1.42 10.97
C ASN A 78 -0.56 -0.89 11.98
N THR A 79 -1.25 0.19 11.67
CA THR A 79 -2.31 0.74 12.50
C THR A 79 -3.48 -0.24 12.63
N LEU A 80 -3.86 -0.88 11.54
CA LEU A 80 -4.93 -1.87 11.54
C LEU A 80 -4.57 -3.09 12.38
N ALA A 81 -3.33 -3.58 12.27
CA ALA A 81 -2.84 -4.70 13.08
C ALA A 81 -2.79 -4.34 14.58
N THR A 82 -2.32 -3.13 14.92
CA THR A 82 -2.30 -2.64 16.29
C THR A 82 -3.71 -2.51 16.86
N SER A 83 -4.64 -1.98 16.08
CA SER A 83 -6.05 -1.86 16.48
C SER A 83 -6.68 -3.24 16.72
N SER A 84 -6.37 -4.21 15.87
CA SER A 84 -6.81 -5.60 16.07
C SER A 84 -6.36 -6.13 17.43
N GLY A 85 -5.09 -5.94 17.79
CA GLY A 85 -4.56 -6.34 19.09
C GLY A 85 -5.24 -5.64 20.26
N SER A 86 -5.51 -4.34 20.14
CA SER A 86 -6.21 -3.56 21.16
C SER A 86 -7.64 -4.04 21.38
N TYR A 87 -8.37 -4.30 20.31
CA TYR A 87 -9.73 -4.86 20.40
C TYR A 87 -9.72 -6.26 21.01
N ALA A 88 -8.77 -7.12 20.61
CA ALA A 88 -8.65 -8.45 21.17
C ALA A 88 -8.41 -8.41 22.69
N ALA A 89 -7.54 -7.54 23.16
CA ALA A 89 -7.26 -7.35 24.58
C ALA A 89 -8.49 -6.85 25.33
N THR A 90 -9.23 -5.90 24.76
CA THR A 90 -10.46 -5.35 25.34
C THR A 90 -11.56 -6.43 25.43
N GLU A 91 -11.75 -7.21 24.37
CA GLU A 91 -12.74 -8.29 24.37
C GLU A 91 -12.40 -9.37 25.42
N ALA A 92 -11.11 -9.71 25.55
CA ALA A 92 -10.66 -10.64 26.58
C ALA A 92 -10.93 -10.10 28.00
N ALA A 93 -10.64 -8.83 28.24
CA ALA A 93 -10.93 -8.18 29.53
C ALA A 93 -12.42 -8.12 29.83
N ASN A 94 -13.25 -7.81 28.83
CA ASN A 94 -14.70 -7.79 28.96
C ASN A 94 -15.26 -9.20 29.25
N ALA A 95 -14.76 -10.21 28.60
CA ALA A 95 -15.15 -11.60 28.84
C ALA A 95 -14.80 -12.03 30.28
N ALA A 96 -13.62 -11.66 30.76
CA ALA A 96 -13.20 -11.95 32.13
C ALA A 96 -14.07 -11.21 33.15
N ALA A 97 -14.44 -9.95 32.89
CA ALA A 97 -15.30 -9.16 33.77
C ALA A 97 -16.74 -9.64 33.79
N ALA A 98 -17.23 -10.21 32.70
CA ALA A 98 -18.59 -10.76 32.60
C ALA A 98 -18.69 -12.14 33.29
N GLY A 99 -17.59 -12.77 33.55
CA GLY A 99 -17.40 -13.97 34.33
C GLY A 99 -18.16 -15.09 34.08
#